data_1ef6dab8c3afdfdfdf8164f4764d70d4
#
_entry.id   1ef6dab8c3afdfdfdf8164f4764d70d4
#
_cell.length_a   1.000
_cell.length_b   1.000
_cell.length_c   1.000
_cell.angle_alpha   90.00
_cell.angle_beta   90.00
_cell.angle_gamma   90.00
#
_symmetry.space_group_name_H-M   'P 1'
#
loop_
_entity.id
_entity.type
_entity.pdbx_description
1 polymer ?
#
loop_
_entity_poly.entity_id
_entity_poly.type
_entity_poly.pdbx_seq_one_letter_code
_entity_poly.pdbx_strand_id
1 'polypeptide(L)'
;MISLGFSPCPNDTFLFYALVHGLIPDVPPVNVLLADVESLNERARRRGLDVTKISYGAVPWLLEDYVLLRSGSAVGRGCGPLVVAREPGRLDDVRGPIAIPGERTTAYLLLRLRAPQLGPFRPMPFDQIPRDVAAGEVAAGLIIHETRFTYAKQGLHALADLGEWWETWTGLPIPLGGILARRDADIALWQRAIRQSVEWAFANPAATRGYVKQHSQELEDDVIDAHIKLYVTDFTRDIGDEGEAAVRALLDRAAQARLVPHCGKDVFAPP
;
A
#
# COMPACT_ATOMS: atom_id res chain seq x y z
N MET A 1 1.80 -23.55 11.29
CA MET A 1 1.84 -23.07 9.87
C MET A 1 1.77 -21.56 9.92
N ILE A 2 2.68 -20.88 9.25
CA ILE A 2 2.79 -19.41 9.27
C ILE A 2 1.67 -18.79 8.45
N SER A 3 0.98 -17.82 9.01
CA SER A 3 -0.05 -17.05 8.30
C SER A 3 0.60 -15.87 7.56
N LEU A 4 0.39 -15.84 6.23
CA LEU A 4 0.90 -14.81 5.33
C LEU A 4 -0.26 -14.05 4.70
N GLY A 5 -0.35 -12.75 4.97
CA GLY A 5 -1.40 -11.87 4.42
C GLY A 5 -0.86 -10.90 3.38
N PHE A 6 -1.53 -10.80 2.22
CA PHE A 6 -1.24 -9.78 1.22
C PHE A 6 -2.45 -9.48 0.34
N SER A 7 -2.39 -8.39 -0.44
CA SER A 7 -3.51 -8.00 -1.28
C SER A 7 -3.57 -8.80 -2.59
N PRO A 8 -4.76 -8.96 -3.20
CA PRO A 8 -4.87 -9.58 -4.52
C PRO A 8 -4.35 -8.70 -5.66
N CYS A 9 -3.85 -7.49 -5.36
CA CYS A 9 -3.35 -6.56 -6.36
C CYS A 9 -2.12 -7.08 -7.12
N PRO A 10 -1.91 -6.64 -8.38
CA PRO A 10 -0.85 -7.15 -9.24
C PRO A 10 0.55 -7.07 -8.64
N ASN A 11 0.89 -6.00 -7.93
CA ASN A 11 2.20 -5.84 -7.31
C ASN A 11 2.46 -6.88 -6.20
N ASP A 12 1.47 -7.18 -5.35
CA ASP A 12 1.62 -8.12 -4.25
C ASP A 12 1.62 -9.57 -4.76
N THR A 13 0.68 -9.93 -5.63
CA THR A 13 0.64 -11.27 -6.23
C THR A 13 1.89 -11.58 -7.06
N PHE A 14 2.49 -10.56 -7.69
CA PHE A 14 3.76 -10.68 -8.39
C PHE A 14 4.90 -11.01 -7.41
N LEU A 15 5.10 -10.19 -6.39
CA LEU A 15 6.24 -10.32 -5.49
C LEU A 15 6.16 -11.55 -4.56
N PHE A 16 4.95 -11.99 -4.18
CA PHE A 16 4.78 -13.16 -3.31
C PHE A 16 4.69 -14.49 -4.06
N TYR A 17 4.68 -14.48 -5.39
CA TYR A 17 4.51 -15.66 -6.21
C TYR A 17 5.43 -16.83 -5.81
N ALA A 18 6.73 -16.59 -5.79
CA ALA A 18 7.71 -17.65 -5.52
C ALA A 18 7.57 -18.23 -4.10
N LEU A 19 7.25 -17.40 -3.14
CA LEU A 19 7.05 -17.79 -1.75
C LEU A 19 5.80 -18.67 -1.59
N VAL A 20 4.69 -18.26 -2.21
CA VAL A 20 3.42 -18.99 -2.18
C VAL A 20 3.52 -20.35 -2.87
N HIS A 21 4.31 -20.45 -3.95
CA HIS A 21 4.50 -21.69 -4.70
C HIS A 21 5.65 -22.55 -4.17
N GLY A 22 6.23 -22.22 -3.00
CA GLY A 22 7.28 -23.02 -2.38
C GLY A 22 8.59 -23.06 -3.17
N LEU A 23 8.87 -22.02 -3.96
CA LEU A 23 10.07 -21.92 -4.80
C LEU A 23 11.27 -21.32 -4.06
N ILE A 24 11.05 -20.86 -2.81
CA ILE A 24 12.10 -20.31 -1.95
C ILE A 24 12.55 -21.39 -0.97
N PRO A 25 13.85 -21.78 -0.99
CA PRO A 25 14.35 -22.83 -0.13
C PRO A 25 14.30 -22.44 1.37
N ASP A 26 14.21 -23.43 2.22
CA ASP A 26 14.27 -23.29 3.69
C ASP A 26 13.15 -22.45 4.32
N VAL A 27 12.09 -22.15 3.57
CA VAL A 27 10.91 -21.44 4.07
C VAL A 27 9.82 -22.45 4.44
N PRO A 28 9.27 -22.37 5.66
CA PRO A 28 8.17 -23.26 6.05
C PRO A 28 6.90 -22.97 5.21
N PRO A 29 6.03 -23.97 5.02
CA PRO A 29 4.76 -23.78 4.32
C PRO A 29 3.94 -22.66 4.95
N VAL A 30 3.39 -21.77 4.10
CA VAL A 30 2.57 -20.64 4.50
C VAL A 30 1.09 -20.92 4.28
N ASN A 31 0.27 -20.40 5.18
CA ASN A 31 -1.18 -20.29 4.99
C ASN A 31 -1.50 -18.89 4.46
N VAL A 32 -1.90 -18.80 3.21
CA VAL A 32 -2.10 -17.52 2.50
C VAL A 32 -3.49 -16.97 2.77
N LEU A 33 -3.55 -15.70 3.14
CA LEU A 33 -4.77 -14.91 3.22
C LEU A 33 -4.69 -13.76 2.21
N LEU A 34 -5.58 -13.75 1.22
CA LEU A 34 -5.77 -12.61 0.32
C LEU A 34 -6.89 -11.72 0.86
N ALA A 35 -6.59 -10.45 1.07
CA ALA A 35 -7.57 -9.46 1.52
C ALA A 35 -7.12 -8.05 1.09
N ASP A 36 -8.04 -7.09 1.04
CA ASP A 36 -7.68 -5.69 0.83
C ASP A 36 -6.78 -5.17 1.95
N VAL A 37 -6.03 -4.10 1.66
CA VAL A 37 -4.99 -3.60 2.56
C VAL A 37 -5.54 -3.09 3.91
N GLU A 38 -6.76 -2.54 3.94
CA GLU A 38 -7.34 -2.09 5.21
C GLU A 38 -7.75 -3.28 6.09
N SER A 39 -8.31 -4.33 5.48
CA SER A 39 -8.57 -5.60 6.17
C SER A 39 -7.30 -6.24 6.72
N LEU A 40 -6.19 -6.17 5.99
CA LEU A 40 -4.88 -6.64 6.47
C LEU A 40 -4.37 -5.79 7.64
N ASN A 41 -4.48 -4.45 7.56
CA ASN A 41 -4.14 -3.53 8.64
C ASN A 41 -4.91 -3.88 9.94
N GLU A 42 -6.21 -4.12 9.83
CA GLU A 42 -7.06 -4.49 10.98
C GLU A 42 -6.75 -5.88 11.54
N ARG A 43 -6.42 -6.85 10.68
CA ARG A 43 -6.00 -8.18 11.13
C ARG A 43 -4.65 -8.14 11.85
N ALA A 44 -3.68 -7.37 11.34
CA ALA A 44 -2.40 -7.17 12.00
C ALA A 44 -2.60 -6.54 13.40
N ARG A 45 -3.49 -5.56 13.52
CA ARG A 45 -3.83 -4.94 14.81
C ARG A 45 -4.36 -5.93 15.86
N ARG A 46 -5.00 -7.00 15.40
CA ARG A 46 -5.50 -8.11 16.24
C ARG A 46 -4.51 -9.26 16.38
N ARG A 47 -3.25 -9.10 15.94
CA ARG A 47 -2.21 -10.15 15.89
C ARG A 47 -2.62 -11.38 15.09
N GLY A 48 -3.48 -11.21 14.10
CA GLY A 48 -4.08 -12.31 13.33
C GLY A 48 -3.21 -12.84 12.20
N LEU A 49 -2.03 -12.26 11.97
CA LEU A 49 -1.11 -12.63 10.88
C LEU A 49 0.33 -12.64 11.40
N ASP A 50 1.13 -13.61 10.98
CA ASP A 50 2.55 -13.69 11.34
C ASP A 50 3.41 -12.78 10.45
N VAL A 51 3.11 -12.79 9.14
CA VAL A 51 3.75 -11.92 8.14
C VAL A 51 2.66 -11.31 7.28
N THR A 52 2.70 -10.00 7.05
CA THR A 52 1.63 -9.36 6.29
C THR A 52 2.06 -8.08 5.57
N LYS A 53 1.48 -7.87 4.38
CA LYS A 53 1.46 -6.57 3.73
C LYS A 53 0.58 -5.61 4.52
N ILE A 54 1.00 -4.37 4.65
CA ILE A 54 0.26 -3.31 5.35
C ILE A 54 0.48 -1.95 4.69
N SER A 55 -0.37 -1.00 5.05
CA SER A 55 -0.14 0.43 4.79
C SER A 55 0.85 1.02 5.79
N TYR A 56 1.79 1.86 5.35
CA TYR A 56 2.66 2.57 6.30
C TYR A 56 1.87 3.44 7.28
N GLY A 57 0.68 3.93 6.87
CA GLY A 57 -0.23 4.66 7.77
C GLY A 57 -0.66 3.86 9.00
N ALA A 58 -0.69 2.53 8.92
CA ALA A 58 -1.07 1.66 10.03
C ALA A 58 0.08 1.37 11.01
N VAL A 59 1.34 1.52 10.57
CA VAL A 59 2.55 1.11 11.31
C VAL A 59 2.59 1.59 12.77
N PRO A 60 2.26 2.85 13.09
CA PRO A 60 2.38 3.35 14.46
C PRO A 60 1.58 2.57 15.52
N TRP A 61 0.50 1.89 15.10
CA TRP A 61 -0.30 1.05 15.99
C TRP A 61 0.14 -0.41 16.05
N LEU A 62 1.15 -0.79 15.26
CA LEU A 62 1.57 -2.19 15.07
C LEU A 62 2.97 -2.49 15.61
N LEU A 63 3.79 -1.46 15.88
CA LEU A 63 5.20 -1.62 16.27
C LEU A 63 5.41 -2.32 17.62
N GLU A 64 4.39 -2.46 18.43
CA GLU A 64 4.50 -3.23 19.67
C GLU A 64 4.72 -4.72 19.37
N ASP A 65 4.04 -5.24 18.36
CA ASP A 65 3.98 -6.65 18.03
C ASP A 65 4.78 -7.01 16.78
N TYR A 66 5.05 -6.01 15.92
CA TYR A 66 5.61 -6.21 14.58
C TYR A 66 6.83 -5.33 14.33
N VAL A 67 7.58 -5.69 13.31
CA VAL A 67 8.67 -4.90 12.74
C VAL A 67 8.55 -4.87 11.23
N LEU A 68 8.87 -3.76 10.58
CA LEU A 68 8.93 -3.65 9.12
C LEU A 68 10.15 -4.40 8.57
N LEU A 69 9.91 -5.23 7.57
CA LEU A 69 10.97 -5.81 6.75
C LEU A 69 11.49 -4.80 5.74
N ARG A 70 12.75 -4.92 5.36
CA ARG A 70 13.38 -4.01 4.38
C ARG A 70 13.01 -4.33 2.94
N SER A 71 12.60 -5.57 2.64
CA SER A 71 12.14 -6.00 1.31
C SER A 71 10.62 -6.05 1.22
N GLY A 72 10.08 -5.93 0.00
CA GLY A 72 8.63 -5.97 -0.28
C GLY A 72 7.91 -4.63 -0.12
N SER A 73 8.67 -3.53 0.01
CA SER A 73 8.12 -2.18 0.10
C SER A 73 7.46 -1.72 -1.19
N ALA A 74 6.33 -1.03 -1.07
CA ALA A 74 5.75 -0.19 -2.11
C ALA A 74 6.13 1.27 -1.80
N VAL A 75 7.27 1.67 -2.33
CA VAL A 75 7.84 3.01 -2.27
C VAL A 75 8.22 3.40 -3.69
N GLY A 76 7.97 4.62 -4.10
CA GLY A 76 8.29 5.03 -5.47
C GLY A 76 8.06 6.52 -5.72
N ARG A 77 8.09 6.90 -6.99
CA ARG A 77 7.78 8.25 -7.46
C ARG A 77 6.69 8.20 -8.50
N GLY A 78 5.81 9.22 -8.50
CA GLY A 78 4.69 9.29 -9.42
C GLY A 78 3.60 8.23 -9.20
N CYS A 79 3.59 7.54 -8.05
CA CYS A 79 2.72 6.41 -7.75
C CYS A 79 1.71 6.68 -6.61
N GLY A 80 1.45 7.94 -6.29
CA GLY A 80 0.61 8.32 -5.17
C GLY A 80 -0.88 8.05 -5.37
N PRO A 81 -1.66 8.07 -4.28
CA PRO A 81 -3.11 8.09 -4.33
C PRO A 81 -3.63 9.35 -5.03
N LEU A 82 -4.78 9.24 -5.70
CA LEU A 82 -5.46 10.39 -6.30
C LEU A 82 -6.74 10.72 -5.54
N VAL A 83 -7.04 12.00 -5.43
CA VAL A 83 -8.40 12.44 -5.09
C VAL A 83 -9.12 12.75 -6.39
N VAL A 84 -10.26 12.09 -6.61
CA VAL A 84 -11.05 12.23 -7.84
C VAL A 84 -12.44 12.72 -7.53
N ALA A 85 -13.06 13.43 -8.49
CA ALA A 85 -14.44 13.85 -8.45
C ALA A 85 -15.10 13.73 -9.83
N ARG A 86 -16.42 13.88 -9.87
CA ARG A 86 -17.20 13.87 -11.12
C ARG A 86 -16.91 15.07 -12.01
N GLU A 87 -16.66 16.23 -11.40
CA GLU A 87 -16.35 17.46 -12.12
C GLU A 87 -14.90 17.89 -11.88
N PRO A 88 -14.25 18.53 -12.83
CA PRO A 88 -12.93 19.12 -12.63
C PRO A 88 -13.00 20.26 -11.60
N GLY A 89 -11.96 20.43 -10.81
CA GLY A 89 -11.93 21.44 -9.76
C GLY A 89 -10.66 21.38 -8.92
N ARG A 90 -10.70 22.02 -7.76
CA ARG A 90 -9.58 22.03 -6.79
C ARG A 90 -9.95 21.20 -5.57
N LEU A 91 -8.96 20.50 -5.01
CA LEU A 91 -9.15 19.71 -3.79
C LEU A 91 -9.72 20.57 -2.64
N ASP A 92 -9.24 21.79 -2.48
CA ASP A 92 -9.62 22.67 -1.38
C ASP A 92 -11.09 23.18 -1.49
N ASP A 93 -11.71 23.01 -2.66
CA ASP A 93 -13.10 23.43 -2.91
C ASP A 93 -14.11 22.28 -2.69
N VAL A 94 -13.65 21.07 -2.38
CA VAL A 94 -14.52 19.94 -2.13
C VAL A 94 -15.42 20.20 -0.92
N ARG A 95 -16.73 20.03 -1.10
CA ARG A 95 -17.74 20.14 -0.03
C ARG A 95 -18.62 18.90 -0.04
N GLY A 96 -18.75 18.26 1.12
CA GLY A 96 -19.52 17.04 1.30
C GLY A 96 -18.66 15.83 1.62
N PRO A 97 -19.26 14.62 1.71
CA PRO A 97 -18.54 13.42 2.09
C PRO A 97 -17.51 13.01 1.04
N ILE A 98 -16.35 12.55 1.53
CA ILE A 98 -15.26 12.03 0.71
C ILE A 98 -15.11 10.53 1.00
N ALA A 99 -15.24 9.69 -0.02
CA ALA A 99 -15.01 8.26 0.10
C ALA A 99 -13.51 7.97 0.28
N ILE A 100 -13.18 7.09 1.21
CA ILE A 100 -11.80 6.68 1.51
C ILE A 100 -11.67 5.16 1.57
N PRO A 101 -10.51 4.58 1.19
CA PRO A 101 -10.33 3.12 1.16
C PRO A 101 -10.14 2.50 2.55
N GLY A 102 -10.03 3.32 3.59
CA GLY A 102 -9.87 2.90 4.98
C GLY A 102 -9.13 3.93 5.80
N GLU A 103 -9.44 3.97 7.09
CA GLU A 103 -8.90 4.99 8.02
C GLU A 103 -7.43 4.76 8.41
N ARG A 104 -6.90 3.54 8.18
CA ARG A 104 -5.49 3.20 8.46
C ARG A 104 -4.64 3.14 7.21
N THR A 105 -5.21 3.45 6.05
CA THR A 105 -4.44 3.48 4.81
C THR A 105 -3.47 4.66 4.78
N THR A 106 -2.34 4.46 4.14
CA THR A 106 -1.39 5.57 3.88
C THR A 106 -2.04 6.65 3.02
N ALA A 107 -2.93 6.26 2.11
CA ALA A 107 -3.69 7.17 1.28
C ALA A 107 -4.49 8.16 2.12
N TYR A 108 -5.26 7.67 3.09
CA TYR A 108 -6.02 8.52 4.00
C TYR A 108 -5.10 9.42 4.86
N LEU A 109 -4.01 8.86 5.38
CA LEU A 109 -3.04 9.64 6.14
C LEU A 109 -2.46 10.81 5.34
N LEU A 110 -2.09 10.58 4.07
CA LEU A 110 -1.60 11.62 3.17
C LEU A 110 -2.68 12.68 2.89
N LEU A 111 -3.93 12.28 2.68
CA LEU A 111 -5.04 13.22 2.49
C LEU A 111 -5.23 14.11 3.73
N ARG A 112 -5.17 13.53 4.94
CA ARG A 112 -5.27 14.29 6.20
C ARG A 112 -4.11 15.25 6.42
N LEU A 113 -2.90 14.88 5.98
CA LEU A 113 -1.74 15.78 6.02
C LEU A 113 -1.87 16.93 5.00
N ARG A 114 -2.38 16.64 3.79
CA ARG A 114 -2.51 17.62 2.70
C ARG A 114 -3.67 18.59 2.93
N ALA A 115 -4.77 18.08 3.45
CA ALA A 115 -6.02 18.84 3.54
C ALA A 115 -6.78 18.51 4.85
N PRO A 116 -6.24 18.92 6.02
CA PRO A 116 -6.80 18.58 7.33
C PRO A 116 -8.22 19.14 7.55
N GLN A 117 -8.62 20.14 6.80
CA GLN A 117 -9.93 20.78 6.87
C GLN A 117 -11.04 20.01 6.16
N LEU A 118 -10.71 19.02 5.33
CA LEU A 118 -11.69 18.27 4.57
C LEU A 118 -12.42 17.21 5.41
N GLY A 119 -13.60 16.84 4.96
CA GLY A 119 -14.50 15.85 5.56
C GLY A 119 -15.96 16.26 5.40
N PRO A 120 -16.90 15.44 5.85
CA PRO A 120 -16.70 14.16 6.52
C PRO A 120 -16.14 13.08 5.58
N PHE A 121 -15.51 12.05 6.16
CA PHE A 121 -14.97 10.91 5.42
C PHE A 121 -15.91 9.70 5.56
N ARG A 122 -16.01 8.93 4.46
CA ARG A 122 -16.82 7.71 4.40
C ARG A 122 -15.93 6.52 4.00
N PRO A 123 -15.53 5.66 4.94
CA PRO A 123 -14.77 4.44 4.63
C PRO A 123 -15.62 3.48 3.80
N MET A 124 -15.03 2.89 2.75
CA MET A 124 -15.65 1.85 1.93
C MET A 124 -14.60 1.04 1.17
N PRO A 125 -14.94 -0.13 0.61
CA PRO A 125 -14.06 -0.87 -0.27
C PRO A 125 -13.56 -0.01 -1.43
N PHE A 126 -12.24 -0.08 -1.69
CA PHE A 126 -11.59 0.84 -2.64
C PHE A 126 -12.14 0.72 -4.07
N ASP A 127 -12.55 -0.47 -4.48
CA ASP A 127 -13.16 -0.76 -5.79
C ASP A 127 -14.55 -0.14 -5.99
N GLN A 128 -15.25 0.20 -4.91
CA GLN A 128 -16.55 0.85 -4.96
C GLN A 128 -16.45 2.38 -5.07
N ILE A 129 -15.33 2.96 -4.64
CA ILE A 129 -15.15 4.42 -4.59
C ILE A 129 -15.41 5.10 -5.94
N PRO A 130 -14.83 4.65 -7.08
CA PRO A 130 -15.06 5.34 -8.35
C PRO A 130 -16.53 5.36 -8.78
N ARG A 131 -17.24 4.26 -8.55
CA ARG A 131 -18.66 4.14 -8.85
C ARG A 131 -19.50 5.11 -8.03
N ASP A 132 -19.26 5.20 -6.72
CA ASP A 132 -20.02 6.06 -5.81
C ASP A 132 -19.73 7.56 -6.09
N VAL A 133 -18.51 7.91 -6.52
CA VAL A 133 -18.18 9.25 -7.02
C VAL A 133 -18.94 9.55 -8.31
N ALA A 134 -18.91 8.64 -9.30
CA ALA A 134 -19.61 8.81 -10.58
C ALA A 134 -21.12 8.93 -10.39
N ALA A 135 -21.71 8.21 -9.45
CA ALA A 135 -23.12 8.29 -9.09
C ALA A 135 -23.49 9.56 -8.31
N GLY A 136 -22.50 10.30 -7.78
CA GLY A 136 -22.75 11.50 -6.97
C GLY A 136 -23.18 11.20 -5.52
N GLU A 137 -22.98 9.97 -5.05
CA GLU A 137 -23.26 9.54 -3.66
C GLU A 137 -22.26 10.14 -2.67
N VAL A 138 -21.09 10.54 -3.16
CA VAL A 138 -20.04 11.26 -2.45
C VAL A 138 -19.50 12.41 -3.32
N ALA A 139 -19.01 13.45 -2.69
CA ALA A 139 -18.47 14.63 -3.39
C ALA A 139 -17.13 14.36 -4.09
N ALA A 140 -16.31 13.50 -3.49
CA ALA A 140 -15.02 13.08 -4.03
C ALA A 140 -14.64 11.68 -3.50
N GLY A 141 -13.63 11.07 -4.10
CA GLY A 141 -13.12 9.78 -3.68
C GLY A 141 -11.60 9.74 -3.68
N LEU A 142 -11.03 9.09 -2.68
CA LEU A 142 -9.60 8.81 -2.58
C LEU A 142 -9.33 7.44 -3.17
N ILE A 143 -8.75 7.39 -4.37
CA ILE A 143 -8.50 6.15 -5.10
C ILE A 143 -7.05 5.69 -4.97
N ILE A 144 -6.88 4.38 -4.96
CA ILE A 144 -5.61 3.67 -4.82
C ILE A 144 -5.51 2.55 -5.85
N HIS A 145 -4.37 1.86 -5.91
CA HIS A 145 -4.12 0.68 -6.73
C HIS A 145 -4.38 0.94 -8.23
N GLU A 146 -4.92 -0.05 -8.93
CA GLU A 146 -5.19 -0.02 -10.37
C GLU A 146 -6.22 1.03 -10.80
N THR A 147 -7.08 1.47 -9.90
CA THR A 147 -8.06 2.53 -10.17
C THR A 147 -7.40 3.84 -10.64
N ARG A 148 -6.12 4.06 -10.26
CA ARG A 148 -5.32 5.18 -10.77
C ARG A 148 -5.20 5.19 -12.31
N PHE A 149 -5.27 4.04 -12.95
CA PHE A 149 -5.15 3.91 -14.40
C PHE A 149 -6.50 3.93 -15.13
N THR A 150 -7.59 3.70 -14.40
CA THR A 150 -8.91 3.46 -15.02
C THR A 150 -9.98 4.51 -14.67
N TYR A 151 -9.75 5.40 -13.68
CA TYR A 151 -10.74 6.38 -13.23
C TYR A 151 -11.24 7.30 -14.35
N ALA A 152 -10.37 7.71 -15.28
CA ALA A 152 -10.74 8.58 -16.38
C ALA A 152 -11.73 7.91 -17.37
N LYS A 153 -11.65 6.56 -17.52
CA LYS A 153 -12.62 5.78 -18.32
C LYS A 153 -14.04 5.83 -17.72
N GLN A 154 -14.15 6.17 -16.43
CA GLN A 154 -15.43 6.32 -15.72
C GLN A 154 -15.92 7.78 -15.69
N GLY A 155 -15.29 8.66 -16.45
CA GLY A 155 -15.67 10.10 -16.52
C GLY A 155 -15.26 10.89 -15.28
N LEU A 156 -14.32 10.40 -14.48
CA LEU A 156 -13.85 11.10 -13.29
C LEU A 156 -12.63 11.97 -13.59
N HIS A 157 -12.46 13.02 -12.79
CA HIS A 157 -11.39 14.00 -12.90
C HIS A 157 -10.53 13.99 -11.64
N ALA A 158 -9.20 13.99 -11.80
CA ALA A 158 -8.28 14.13 -10.69
C ALA A 158 -8.28 15.58 -10.17
N LEU A 159 -8.54 15.73 -8.88
CA LEU A 159 -8.46 17.01 -8.17
C LEU A 159 -7.08 17.23 -7.54
N ALA A 160 -6.41 16.15 -7.16
CA ALA A 160 -5.05 16.17 -6.60
C ALA A 160 -4.37 14.82 -6.77
N ASP A 161 -3.06 14.85 -7.03
CA ASP A 161 -2.16 13.73 -6.88
C ASP A 161 -1.37 13.89 -5.56
N LEU A 162 -1.64 13.01 -4.60
CA LEU A 162 -0.99 13.08 -3.28
C LEU A 162 0.47 12.63 -3.33
N GLY A 163 0.87 11.89 -4.38
CA GLY A 163 2.27 11.56 -4.63
C GLY A 163 3.07 12.75 -5.10
N GLU A 164 2.59 13.45 -6.12
CA GLU A 164 3.20 14.67 -6.62
C GLU A 164 3.32 15.72 -5.50
N TRP A 165 2.25 15.90 -4.72
CA TRP A 165 2.27 16.80 -3.56
C TRP A 165 3.34 16.38 -2.54
N TRP A 166 3.41 15.08 -2.18
CA TRP A 166 4.37 14.56 -1.21
C TRP A 166 5.82 14.78 -1.68
N GLU A 167 6.11 14.41 -2.92
CA GLU A 167 7.42 14.54 -3.52
C GLU A 167 7.87 16.01 -3.61
N THR A 168 6.95 16.91 -3.98
CA THR A 168 7.21 18.36 -4.00
C THR A 168 7.47 18.91 -2.61
N TRP A 169 6.72 18.45 -1.61
CA TRP A 169 6.84 18.94 -0.23
C TRP A 169 8.10 18.44 0.47
N THR A 170 8.51 17.19 0.21
CA THR A 170 9.55 16.50 0.98
C THR A 170 10.84 16.25 0.20
N GLY A 171 10.79 16.22 -1.13
CA GLY A 171 11.87 15.75 -2.00
C GLY A 171 12.05 14.23 -2.00
N LEU A 172 11.32 13.49 -1.14
CA LEU A 172 11.45 12.06 -0.93
C LEU A 172 10.45 11.26 -1.79
N PRO A 173 10.74 9.99 -2.13
CA PRO A 173 9.76 9.11 -2.76
C PRO A 173 8.55 8.93 -1.85
N ILE A 174 7.39 8.60 -2.45
CA ILE A 174 6.18 8.38 -1.65
C ILE A 174 6.18 6.97 -1.05
N PRO A 175 6.05 6.83 0.28
CA PRO A 175 5.90 5.53 0.93
C PRO A 175 4.42 5.17 1.00
N LEU A 176 4.03 4.00 0.48
CA LEU A 176 2.64 3.54 0.45
C LEU A 176 2.38 2.36 1.39
N GLY A 177 3.22 1.33 1.32
CA GLY A 177 3.07 0.14 2.15
C GLY A 177 4.32 -0.71 2.21
N GLY A 178 4.39 -1.58 3.20
CA GLY A 178 5.50 -2.48 3.43
C GLY A 178 5.04 -3.84 3.93
N ILE A 179 5.99 -4.66 4.32
CA ILE A 179 5.71 -5.98 4.91
C ILE A 179 6.12 -5.95 6.37
N LEU A 180 5.22 -6.36 7.25
CA LEU A 180 5.48 -6.60 8.66
C LEU A 180 5.71 -8.08 8.92
N ALA A 181 6.62 -8.38 9.84
CA ALA A 181 6.71 -9.68 10.49
C ALA A 181 6.55 -9.50 12.01
N ARG A 182 5.93 -10.48 12.66
CA ARG A 182 5.82 -10.46 14.13
C ARG A 182 7.20 -10.47 14.76
N ARG A 183 7.38 -9.73 15.86
CA ARG A 183 8.68 -9.63 16.55
C ARG A 183 9.15 -10.95 17.17
N ASP A 184 8.24 -11.88 17.43
CA ASP A 184 8.54 -13.22 17.93
C ASP A 184 8.82 -14.26 16.81
N ALA A 185 8.71 -13.86 15.54
CA ALA A 185 9.07 -14.70 14.40
C ALA A 185 10.58 -14.64 14.10
N ASP A 186 11.07 -15.57 13.29
CA ASP A 186 12.43 -15.51 12.73
C ASP A 186 12.51 -14.39 11.68
N ILE A 187 12.84 -13.18 12.14
CA ILE A 187 12.90 -11.99 11.30
C ILE A 187 13.95 -12.14 10.19
N ALA A 188 15.10 -12.75 10.48
CA ALA A 188 16.15 -12.93 9.48
C ALA A 188 15.70 -13.88 8.35
N LEU A 189 14.97 -14.94 8.70
CA LEU A 189 14.36 -15.82 7.71
C LEU A 189 13.39 -15.06 6.81
N TRP A 190 12.46 -14.30 7.40
CA TRP A 190 11.43 -13.60 6.62
C TRP A 190 12.00 -12.47 5.77
N GLN A 191 13.00 -11.74 6.28
CA GLN A 191 13.72 -10.74 5.51
C GLN A 191 14.33 -11.36 4.24
N ARG A 192 15.05 -12.48 4.40
CA ARG A 192 15.68 -13.23 3.30
C ARG A 192 14.62 -13.81 2.35
N ALA A 193 13.57 -14.44 2.88
CA ALA A 193 12.53 -15.10 2.09
C ALA A 193 11.77 -14.12 1.20
N ILE A 194 11.36 -12.97 1.73
CA ILE A 194 10.69 -11.92 0.97
C ILE A 194 11.60 -11.37 -0.11
N ARG A 195 12.86 -11.08 0.21
CA ARG A 195 13.84 -10.59 -0.76
C ARG A 195 14.04 -11.58 -1.91
N GLN A 196 14.24 -12.86 -1.60
CA GLN A 196 14.41 -13.91 -2.61
C GLN A 196 13.16 -14.07 -3.47
N SER A 197 11.96 -13.95 -2.89
CA SER A 197 10.71 -14.00 -3.66
C SER A 197 10.58 -12.84 -4.64
N VAL A 198 10.94 -11.62 -4.22
CA VAL A 198 10.99 -10.44 -5.08
C VAL A 198 12.01 -10.62 -6.21
N GLU A 199 13.23 -11.05 -5.89
CA GLU A 199 14.29 -11.29 -6.88
C GLU A 199 13.89 -12.37 -7.88
N TRP A 200 13.26 -13.45 -7.40
CA TRP A 200 12.77 -14.51 -8.26
C TRP A 200 11.70 -14.01 -9.24
N ALA A 201 10.75 -13.21 -8.77
CA ALA A 201 9.70 -12.64 -9.61
C ALA A 201 10.28 -11.72 -10.70
N PHE A 202 11.26 -10.88 -10.37
CA PHE A 202 11.98 -10.05 -11.34
C PHE A 202 12.73 -10.89 -12.40
N ALA A 203 13.30 -12.02 -12.00
CA ALA A 203 14.00 -12.92 -12.93
C ALA A 203 13.04 -13.76 -13.80
N ASN A 204 11.80 -13.99 -13.34
CA ASN A 204 10.83 -14.88 -13.98
C ASN A 204 9.44 -14.23 -14.15
N PRO A 205 9.31 -13.02 -14.73
CA PRO A 205 8.04 -12.29 -14.76
C PRO A 205 6.93 -13.04 -15.52
N ALA A 206 7.28 -13.78 -16.58
CA ALA A 206 6.31 -14.56 -17.33
C ALA A 206 5.66 -15.68 -16.52
N ALA A 207 6.39 -16.29 -15.57
CA ALA A 207 5.86 -17.35 -14.73
C ALA A 207 4.81 -16.85 -13.73
N THR A 208 4.89 -15.58 -13.30
CA THR A 208 3.94 -14.98 -12.36
C THR A 208 2.60 -14.62 -13.02
N ARG A 209 2.57 -14.45 -14.35
CA ARG A 209 1.45 -13.85 -15.10
C ARG A 209 0.10 -14.51 -14.83
N GLY A 210 0.05 -15.85 -14.86
CA GLY A 210 -1.18 -16.59 -14.63
C GLY A 210 -1.75 -16.36 -13.23
N TYR A 211 -0.89 -16.36 -12.23
CA TYR A 211 -1.28 -16.12 -10.84
C TYR A 211 -1.73 -14.67 -10.62
N VAL A 212 -1.00 -13.71 -11.15
CA VAL A 212 -1.38 -12.29 -11.08
C VAL A 212 -2.76 -12.08 -11.68
N LYS A 213 -3.01 -12.55 -12.91
CA LYS A 213 -4.33 -12.43 -13.57
C LYS A 213 -5.46 -13.11 -12.80
N GLN A 214 -5.19 -14.28 -12.22
CA GLN A 214 -6.21 -15.02 -11.44
C GLN A 214 -6.75 -14.23 -10.26
N HIS A 215 -5.93 -13.33 -9.69
CA HIS A 215 -6.28 -12.59 -8.47
C HIS A 215 -6.56 -11.10 -8.71
N SER A 216 -6.13 -10.54 -9.84
CA SER A 216 -6.36 -9.13 -10.18
C SER A 216 -7.84 -8.84 -10.40
N GLN A 217 -8.29 -7.68 -9.94
CA GLN A 217 -9.62 -7.16 -10.29
C GLN A 217 -9.64 -6.61 -11.71
N GLU A 218 -8.54 -6.01 -12.14
CA GLU A 218 -8.34 -5.53 -13.51
C GLU A 218 -7.69 -6.64 -14.34
N LEU A 219 -8.26 -6.95 -15.50
CA LEU A 219 -7.81 -8.07 -16.35
C LEU A 219 -7.05 -7.66 -17.60
N GLU A 220 -7.05 -6.34 -17.91
CA GLU A 220 -6.32 -5.81 -19.05
C GLU A 220 -4.81 -5.92 -18.83
N ASP A 221 -4.11 -6.55 -19.77
CA ASP A 221 -2.68 -6.84 -19.62
C ASP A 221 -1.82 -5.60 -19.49
N ASP A 222 -2.14 -4.54 -20.23
CA ASP A 222 -1.44 -3.26 -20.19
C ASP A 222 -1.60 -2.55 -18.82
N VAL A 223 -2.76 -2.65 -18.21
CA VAL A 223 -3.00 -2.09 -16.87
C VAL A 223 -2.23 -2.88 -15.80
N ILE A 224 -2.25 -4.21 -15.87
CA ILE A 224 -1.46 -5.07 -14.96
C ILE A 224 0.04 -4.75 -15.08
N ASP A 225 0.56 -4.64 -16.30
CA ASP A 225 1.97 -4.33 -16.55
C ASP A 225 2.35 -2.94 -16.06
N ALA A 226 1.49 -1.95 -16.33
CA ALA A 226 1.68 -0.59 -15.83
C ALA A 226 1.68 -0.54 -14.30
N HIS A 227 0.78 -1.30 -13.65
CA HIS A 227 0.71 -1.41 -12.19
C HIS A 227 1.98 -2.03 -11.61
N ILE A 228 2.40 -3.20 -12.12
CA ILE A 228 3.64 -3.84 -11.65
C ILE A 228 4.82 -2.90 -11.84
N LYS A 229 4.98 -2.30 -13.02
CA LYS A 229 6.09 -1.38 -13.32
C LYS A 229 6.12 -0.16 -12.39
N LEU A 230 4.95 0.34 -11.99
CA LEU A 230 4.85 1.54 -11.16
C LEU A 230 5.13 1.26 -9.67
N TYR A 231 4.66 0.11 -9.17
CA TYR A 231 4.69 -0.20 -7.74
C TYR A 231 5.77 -1.19 -7.31
N VAL A 232 6.35 -1.96 -8.26
CA VAL A 232 7.43 -2.93 -7.99
C VAL A 232 8.73 -2.37 -8.55
N THR A 233 9.51 -1.76 -7.69
CA THR A 233 10.73 -1.00 -8.03
C THR A 233 11.95 -1.55 -7.30
N ASP A 234 13.10 -0.90 -7.42
CA ASP A 234 14.29 -1.25 -6.63
C ASP A 234 14.04 -1.11 -5.12
N PHE A 235 13.17 -0.17 -4.69
CA PHE A 235 12.72 -0.09 -3.30
C PHE A 235 11.95 -1.34 -2.83
N THR A 236 11.38 -2.13 -3.76
CA THR A 236 10.75 -3.40 -3.41
C THR A 236 11.77 -4.49 -3.10
N ARG A 237 12.94 -4.47 -3.74
CA ARG A 237 14.06 -5.39 -3.42
C ARG A 237 14.66 -5.09 -2.06
N ASP A 238 14.97 -3.82 -1.83
CA ASP A 238 15.42 -3.28 -0.54
C ASP A 238 15.00 -1.83 -0.46
N ILE A 239 14.40 -1.45 0.65
CA ILE A 239 13.92 -0.09 0.84
C ILE A 239 15.04 0.96 0.79
N GLY A 240 16.26 0.58 1.13
CA GLY A 240 17.43 1.45 1.15
C GLY A 240 17.28 2.62 2.12
N ASP A 241 18.31 3.47 2.17
CA ASP A 241 18.30 4.62 3.09
C ASP A 241 17.29 5.70 2.67
N GLU A 242 17.11 5.91 1.37
CA GLU A 242 16.15 6.90 0.86
C GLU A 242 14.70 6.50 1.15
N GLY A 243 14.34 5.24 0.92
CA GLY A 243 13.00 4.75 1.22
C GLY A 243 12.72 4.70 2.71
N GLU A 244 13.71 4.30 3.53
CA GLU A 244 13.60 4.35 4.99
C GLU A 244 13.41 5.79 5.49
N ALA A 245 14.15 6.75 4.95
CA ALA A 245 13.98 8.17 5.27
C ALA A 245 12.57 8.67 4.89
N ALA A 246 12.02 8.21 3.76
CA ALA A 246 10.67 8.55 3.34
C ALA A 246 9.60 8.04 4.32
N VAL A 247 9.72 6.78 4.76
CA VAL A 247 8.79 6.20 5.75
C VAL A 247 8.90 6.95 7.08
N ARG A 248 10.10 7.16 7.59
CA ARG A 248 10.32 7.92 8.84
C ARG A 248 9.74 9.33 8.75
N ALA A 249 9.98 10.04 7.64
CA ALA A 249 9.43 11.37 7.40
C ALA A 249 7.89 11.38 7.41
N LEU A 250 7.25 10.34 6.83
CA LEU A 250 5.79 10.20 6.87
C LEU A 250 5.28 10.03 8.30
N LEU A 251 5.87 9.09 9.04
CA LEU A 251 5.42 8.76 10.40
C LEU A 251 5.65 9.94 11.37
N ASP A 252 6.79 10.62 11.28
CA ASP A 252 7.11 11.78 12.10
C ASP A 252 6.17 12.96 11.84
N ARG A 253 5.91 13.29 10.56
CA ARG A 253 4.96 14.35 10.20
C ARG A 253 3.54 14.04 10.65
N ALA A 254 3.13 12.78 10.52
CA ALA A 254 1.82 12.33 10.96
C ALA A 254 1.66 12.40 12.50
N ALA A 255 2.71 12.04 13.25
CA ALA A 255 2.72 12.16 14.70
C ALA A 255 2.73 13.64 15.16
N GLN A 256 3.51 14.50 14.50
CA GLN A 256 3.49 15.95 14.74
C GLN A 256 2.12 16.57 14.49
N ALA A 257 1.42 16.11 13.44
CA ALA A 257 0.04 16.50 13.15
C ALA A 257 -1.00 15.83 14.06
N ARG A 258 -0.58 14.98 15.01
CA ARG A 258 -1.44 14.21 15.92
C ARG A 258 -2.45 13.30 15.22
N LEU A 259 -2.10 12.82 14.02
CA LEU A 259 -2.92 11.89 13.25
C LEU A 259 -2.66 10.44 13.64
N VAL A 260 -1.46 10.14 14.13
CA VAL A 260 -1.01 8.81 14.56
C VAL A 260 -0.23 8.90 15.86
N PRO A 261 -0.09 7.80 16.62
CA PRO A 261 0.82 7.74 17.76
C PRO A 261 2.28 7.95 17.34
N HIS A 262 3.09 8.48 18.25
CA HIS A 262 4.53 8.55 18.05
C HIS A 262 5.16 7.15 18.07
N CYS A 263 6.05 6.85 17.12
CA CYS A 263 6.77 5.58 17.08
C CYS A 263 7.91 5.59 18.10
N GLY A 264 7.72 4.89 19.22
CA GLY A 264 8.72 4.78 20.30
C GLY A 264 9.69 3.60 20.18
N LYS A 265 9.54 2.74 19.14
CA LYS A 265 10.37 1.54 18.90
C LYS A 265 11.04 1.61 17.53
N ASP A 266 12.06 0.77 17.33
CA ASP A 266 12.66 0.60 16.00
C ASP A 266 11.61 0.16 14.99
N VAL A 267 11.51 0.92 13.92
CA VAL A 267 10.49 0.74 12.90
C VAL A 267 10.86 -0.41 11.95
N PHE A 268 12.13 -0.50 11.58
CA PHE A 268 12.65 -1.51 10.65
C PHE A 268 13.43 -2.61 11.33
N ALA A 269 13.37 -3.81 10.73
CA ALA A 269 14.29 -4.90 11.04
C ALA A 269 15.74 -4.46 10.76
N PRO A 270 16.72 -4.99 11.50
CA PRO A 270 18.13 -4.79 11.18
C PRO A 270 18.43 -5.22 9.74
N PRO A 271 19.43 -4.60 9.09
CA PRO A 271 19.84 -4.96 7.72
C PRO A 271 20.38 -6.38 7.61
#